data_da26c609145c9afc50abdf9616e37e21
#
_entry.id   da26c609145c9afc50abdf9616e37e21
#
_cell.length_a   1.000
_cell.length_b   1.000
_cell.length_c   1.000
_cell.angle_alpha   90.00
_cell.angle_beta   90.00
_cell.angle_gamma   90.00
#
_symmetry.space_group_name_H-M   'P 1'
#
loop_
_entity.id
_entity.type
_entity.pdbx_description
1 polymer ?
#
loop_
_entity_poly.entity_id
_entity_poly.type
_entity_poly.pdbx_seq_one_letter_code
_entity_poly.pdbx_strand_id
1 'polypeptide(L)'
;MKKLVFTFLFIFCTFAVINAQNKMAVGAGFVVSLPMGDFGDAANTGFGGTASFELGFTPQVVGVGHIGYIVYATESDAVDFSTVPLLVGVKYFFAPALGFYGIGQIGLNFFSTTVEIPQVFGYGGGSVSESSSEFTLVLGAGYELPISSNVFLDFSGTFNLISNFNNIQLRAGGKIGL
;
A
#
# COMPACT_ATOMS: atom_id res chain seq x y z
N MET A 1 3.35 5.05 28.92
CA MET A 1 2.94 4.77 27.53
C MET A 1 4.08 4.19 26.68
N LYS A 2 5.29 4.79 26.59
CA LYS A 2 6.42 4.25 25.79
C LYS A 2 6.83 2.82 26.16
N LYS A 3 6.84 2.46 27.46
CA LYS A 3 7.20 1.10 27.91
C LYS A 3 6.16 0.04 27.50
N LEU A 4 4.88 0.39 27.44
CA LEU A 4 3.79 -0.51 27.05
C LEU A 4 3.84 -0.84 25.55
N VAL A 5 4.16 0.14 24.72
CA VAL A 5 4.36 -0.02 23.26
C VAL A 5 5.58 -0.92 22.99
N PHE A 6 6.67 -0.73 23.74
CA PHE A 6 7.88 -1.55 23.60
C PHE A 6 7.63 -3.00 24.03
N THR A 7 6.87 -3.22 25.10
CA THR A 7 6.49 -4.56 25.58
C THR A 7 5.58 -5.26 24.57
N PHE A 8 4.63 -4.54 23.97
CA PHE A 8 3.74 -5.08 22.95
C PHE A 8 4.49 -5.44 21.67
N LEU A 9 5.42 -4.59 21.24
CA LEU A 9 6.30 -4.85 20.11
C LEU A 9 7.22 -6.05 20.35
N PHE A 10 7.76 -6.19 21.57
CA PHE A 10 8.62 -7.31 21.94
C PHE A 10 7.85 -8.65 22.00
N ILE A 11 6.61 -8.63 22.53
CA ILE A 11 5.71 -9.80 22.53
C ILE A 11 5.36 -10.20 21.09
N PHE A 12 5.07 -9.22 20.22
CA PHE A 12 4.78 -9.48 18.81
C PHE A 12 5.99 -10.10 18.07
N CYS A 13 7.19 -9.61 18.32
CA CYS A 13 8.43 -10.18 17.77
C CYS A 13 8.70 -11.61 18.26
N THR A 14 8.36 -11.95 19.51
CA THR A 14 8.60 -13.32 20.04
C THR A 14 7.62 -14.33 19.47
N PHE A 15 6.38 -13.96 19.15
CA PHE A 15 5.44 -14.84 18.45
C PHE A 15 5.86 -15.16 17.00
N ALA A 16 6.59 -14.28 16.34
CA ALA A 16 7.08 -14.47 14.97
C ALA A 16 8.20 -15.54 14.88
N VAL A 17 8.90 -15.83 15.96
CA VAL A 17 10.08 -16.73 15.97
C VAL A 17 9.72 -18.22 16.23
N ILE A 18 8.49 -18.52 16.67
CA ILE A 18 8.14 -19.87 17.19
C ILE A 18 7.81 -20.90 16.08
N ASN A 19 7.64 -20.46 14.82
CA ASN A 19 7.35 -21.39 13.72
C ASN A 19 8.41 -21.29 12.62
N ALA A 20 9.49 -22.02 12.76
CA ALA A 20 10.65 -22.04 11.83
C ALA A 20 10.37 -22.69 10.44
N GLN A 21 9.12 -22.75 10.00
CA GLN A 21 8.72 -23.14 8.63
C GLN A 21 7.90 -22.04 7.93
N ASN A 22 7.98 -20.81 8.40
CA ASN A 22 7.23 -19.70 7.81
C ASN A 22 7.81 -19.38 6.42
N LYS A 23 7.02 -19.64 5.39
CA LYS A 23 7.37 -19.22 4.03
C LYS A 23 7.34 -17.69 4.00
N MET A 24 8.50 -17.10 3.74
CA MET A 24 8.62 -15.67 3.49
C MET A 24 8.55 -15.42 2.00
N ALA A 25 8.02 -14.25 1.62
CA ALA A 25 8.06 -13.79 0.25
C ALA A 25 8.27 -12.27 0.19
N VAL A 26 8.90 -11.83 -0.87
CA VAL A 26 9.03 -10.41 -1.22
C VAL A 26 8.39 -10.20 -2.57
N GLY A 27 7.73 -9.06 -2.74
CA GLY A 27 7.05 -8.73 -3.97
C GLY A 27 7.20 -7.27 -4.35
N ALA A 28 6.99 -7.00 -5.63
CA ALA A 28 6.87 -5.67 -6.17
C ALA A 28 5.77 -5.65 -7.23
N GLY A 29 5.09 -4.52 -7.36
CA GLY A 29 3.98 -4.40 -8.30
C GLY A 29 3.71 -2.96 -8.70
N PHE A 30 2.98 -2.85 -9.80
CA PHE A 30 2.39 -1.61 -10.27
C PHE A 30 1.00 -1.46 -9.67
N VAL A 31 0.61 -0.22 -9.38
CA VAL A 31 -0.70 0.13 -8.84
C VAL A 31 -1.35 1.24 -9.65
N VAL A 32 -2.64 1.08 -9.89
CA VAL A 32 -3.54 2.13 -10.39
C VAL A 32 -4.50 2.47 -9.27
N SER A 33 -4.58 3.74 -8.90
CA SER A 33 -5.45 4.26 -7.85
C SER A 33 -6.53 5.14 -8.47
N LEU A 34 -7.77 4.81 -8.19
CA LEU A 34 -8.95 5.51 -8.67
C LEU A 34 -9.57 6.28 -7.49
N PRO A 35 -9.35 7.60 -7.39
CA PRO A 35 -9.95 8.43 -6.36
C PRO A 35 -11.48 8.39 -6.41
N MET A 36 -12.12 8.53 -5.24
CA MET A 36 -13.59 8.49 -5.11
C MET A 36 -14.10 9.61 -4.19
N GLY A 37 -15.36 10.03 -4.43
CA GLY A 37 -15.99 11.11 -3.68
C GLY A 37 -15.25 12.43 -3.86
N ASP A 38 -15.16 13.24 -2.81
CA ASP A 38 -14.52 14.56 -2.84
C ASP A 38 -13.05 14.49 -3.31
N PHE A 39 -12.38 13.36 -3.08
CA PHE A 39 -11.04 13.13 -3.60
C PHE A 39 -11.03 12.95 -5.12
N GLY A 40 -12.07 12.32 -5.68
CA GLY A 40 -12.24 12.17 -7.13
C GLY A 40 -12.52 13.49 -7.85
N ASP A 41 -13.07 14.49 -7.14
CA ASP A 41 -13.30 15.82 -7.68
C ASP A 41 -12.00 16.67 -7.67
N ALA A 42 -11.02 16.32 -6.83
CA ALA A 42 -9.76 17.04 -6.67
C ALA A 42 -8.56 16.42 -7.39
N ALA A 43 -8.58 15.12 -7.63
CA ALA A 43 -7.47 14.40 -8.22
C ALA A 43 -7.96 13.34 -9.21
N ASN A 44 -7.24 13.20 -10.31
CA ASN A 44 -7.47 12.18 -11.31
C ASN A 44 -6.82 10.83 -10.92
N THR A 45 -6.84 9.86 -11.82
CA THR A 45 -6.24 8.55 -11.62
C THR A 45 -4.78 8.66 -11.22
N GLY A 46 -4.41 7.93 -10.15
CA GLY A 46 -3.03 7.81 -9.68
C GLY A 46 -2.35 6.54 -10.22
N PHE A 47 -1.04 6.65 -10.44
CA PHE A 47 -0.19 5.54 -10.86
C PHE A 47 1.03 5.44 -9.97
N GLY A 48 1.48 4.22 -9.70
CA GLY A 48 2.61 4.05 -8.83
C GLY A 48 3.18 2.64 -8.77
N GLY A 49 4.15 2.49 -7.88
CA GLY A 49 4.75 1.21 -7.56
C GLY A 49 4.58 0.86 -6.08
N THR A 50 4.55 -0.44 -5.80
CA THR A 50 4.49 -0.96 -4.43
C THR A 50 5.52 -2.05 -4.24
N ALA A 51 6.02 -2.17 -3.00
CA ALA A 51 6.78 -3.32 -2.54
C ALA A 51 6.01 -4.00 -1.40
N SER A 52 6.14 -5.30 -1.28
CA SER A 52 5.50 -6.10 -0.24
C SER A 52 6.47 -7.08 0.40
N PHE A 53 6.24 -7.33 1.68
CA PHE A 53 6.85 -8.43 2.41
C PHE A 53 5.73 -9.29 3.01
N GLU A 54 5.85 -10.60 2.84
CA GLU A 54 4.85 -11.56 3.31
C GLU A 54 5.47 -12.59 4.23
N LEU A 55 4.71 -12.98 5.25
CA LEU A 55 5.08 -14.00 6.23
C LEU A 55 3.91 -14.98 6.40
N GLY A 56 4.07 -16.20 5.92
CA GLY A 56 3.06 -17.24 6.03
C GLY A 56 3.00 -17.79 7.46
N PHE A 57 1.89 -17.63 8.16
CA PHE A 57 1.64 -18.22 9.48
C PHE A 57 1.02 -19.61 9.36
N THR A 58 0.12 -19.76 8.41
CA THR A 58 -0.51 -21.03 8.04
C THR A 58 -0.66 -21.09 6.51
N PRO A 59 -1.04 -22.24 5.91
CA PRO A 59 -1.35 -22.28 4.48
C PRO A 59 -2.45 -21.30 4.05
N GLN A 60 -3.31 -20.88 4.97
CA GLN A 60 -4.44 -19.98 4.71
C GLN A 60 -4.18 -18.54 5.16
N VAL A 61 -3.33 -18.32 6.17
CA VAL A 61 -3.13 -17.01 6.80
C VAL A 61 -1.70 -16.52 6.56
N VAL A 62 -1.58 -15.39 5.90
CA VAL A 62 -0.31 -14.74 5.56
C VAL A 62 -0.34 -13.31 6.07
N GLY A 63 0.62 -12.95 6.92
CA GLY A 63 0.87 -11.56 7.29
C GLY A 63 1.51 -10.82 6.11
N VAL A 64 1.12 -9.58 5.89
CA VAL A 64 1.62 -8.77 4.78
C VAL A 64 1.91 -7.35 5.23
N GLY A 65 3.06 -6.83 4.82
CA GLY A 65 3.43 -5.42 4.88
C GLY A 65 3.55 -4.87 3.46
N HIS A 66 3.00 -3.67 3.24
CA HIS A 66 3.13 -2.94 1.99
C HIS A 66 3.70 -1.55 2.20
N ILE A 67 4.57 -1.15 1.29
CA ILE A 67 4.99 0.24 1.09
C ILE A 67 4.83 0.58 -0.38
N GLY A 68 4.49 1.83 -0.70
CA GLY A 68 4.32 2.26 -2.09
C GLY A 68 4.65 3.72 -2.30
N TYR A 69 4.63 4.13 -3.56
CA TYR A 69 4.67 5.51 -3.99
C TYR A 69 3.70 5.67 -5.15
N ILE A 70 2.73 6.56 -5.02
CA ILE A 70 1.66 6.77 -6.00
C ILE A 70 1.61 8.27 -6.31
N VAL A 71 1.62 8.61 -7.58
CA VAL A 71 1.46 9.99 -8.10
C VAL A 71 0.09 10.08 -8.73
N TYR A 72 -0.63 11.14 -8.43
CA TYR A 72 -1.94 11.43 -8.99
C TYR A 72 -1.84 12.54 -10.01
N ALA A 73 -2.47 12.35 -11.16
CA ALA A 73 -2.63 13.41 -12.13
C ALA A 73 -3.60 14.47 -11.56
N THR A 74 -3.29 15.74 -11.74
CA THR A 74 -4.13 16.87 -11.38
C THR A 74 -4.52 17.63 -12.64
N GLU A 75 -5.58 18.46 -12.57
CA GLU A 75 -6.01 19.27 -13.71
C GLU A 75 -5.03 20.41 -14.02
N SER A 76 -4.12 20.72 -13.11
CA SER A 76 -3.14 21.81 -13.24
C SER A 76 -1.73 21.27 -13.23
N ASP A 77 -0.96 21.56 -14.27
CA ASP A 77 0.47 21.20 -14.37
C ASP A 77 1.34 21.84 -13.26
N ALA A 78 0.79 22.78 -12.48
CA ALA A 78 1.47 23.47 -11.39
C ALA A 78 1.29 22.77 -10.02
N VAL A 79 0.53 21.68 -9.95
CA VAL A 79 0.23 20.98 -8.69
C VAL A 79 0.56 19.50 -8.81
N ASP A 80 1.55 19.07 -8.06
CA ASP A 80 1.89 17.64 -7.90
C ASP A 80 1.26 17.09 -6.62
N PHE A 81 0.55 15.97 -6.75
CA PHE A 81 -0.04 15.27 -5.61
C PHE A 81 0.47 13.82 -5.58
N SER A 82 1.07 13.43 -4.46
CA SER A 82 1.60 12.09 -4.28
C SER A 82 1.30 11.52 -2.90
N THR A 83 1.32 10.18 -2.79
CA THR A 83 1.12 9.49 -1.52
C THR A 83 2.07 8.32 -1.36
N VAL A 84 2.50 8.13 -0.10
CA VAL A 84 3.31 6.98 0.33
C VAL A 84 2.48 6.18 1.33
N PRO A 85 1.81 5.10 0.92
CA PRO A 85 1.17 4.16 1.82
C PRO A 85 2.20 3.30 2.56
N LEU A 86 2.00 3.14 3.87
CA LEU A 86 2.70 2.18 4.73
C LEU A 86 1.65 1.38 5.48
N LEU A 87 1.44 0.12 5.07
CA LEU A 87 0.32 -0.71 5.47
C LEU A 87 0.81 -2.06 6.01
N VAL A 88 0.11 -2.56 7.01
CA VAL A 88 0.31 -3.92 7.54
C VAL A 88 -1.04 -4.61 7.71
N GLY A 89 -1.08 -5.93 7.53
CA GLY A 89 -2.32 -6.66 7.66
C GLY A 89 -2.18 -8.14 7.36
N VAL A 90 -3.27 -8.75 6.91
CA VAL A 90 -3.34 -10.17 6.63
C VAL A 90 -4.02 -10.45 5.30
N LYS A 91 -3.52 -11.46 4.60
CA LYS A 91 -4.20 -12.16 3.51
C LYS A 91 -4.79 -13.46 4.06
N TYR A 92 -6.02 -13.76 3.69
CA TYR A 92 -6.67 -15.03 3.98
C TYR A 92 -7.01 -15.75 2.69
N PHE A 93 -6.36 -16.89 2.44
CA PHE A 93 -6.60 -17.73 1.28
C PHE A 93 -7.81 -18.63 1.54
N PHE A 94 -8.89 -18.43 0.77
CA PHE A 94 -10.12 -19.23 0.88
C PHE A 94 -9.87 -20.69 0.49
N ALA A 95 -9.06 -20.89 -0.55
CA ALA A 95 -8.58 -22.18 -0.99
C ALA A 95 -7.12 -21.99 -1.48
N PRO A 96 -6.11 -22.34 -0.67
CA PRO A 96 -4.71 -22.07 -1.01
C PRO A 96 -4.27 -22.64 -2.37
N ALA A 97 -4.81 -23.81 -2.75
CA ALA A 97 -4.55 -24.41 -4.06
C ALA A 97 -5.10 -23.62 -5.25
N LEU A 98 -6.10 -22.78 -5.03
CA LEU A 98 -6.73 -21.95 -6.07
C LEU A 98 -6.18 -20.53 -6.14
N GLY A 99 -5.39 -20.10 -5.15
CA GLY A 99 -4.75 -18.77 -5.14
C GLY A 99 -5.66 -17.59 -4.81
N PHE A 100 -6.96 -17.77 -4.60
CA PHE A 100 -7.88 -16.68 -4.23
C PHE A 100 -7.75 -16.30 -2.76
N TYR A 101 -7.66 -15.00 -2.47
CA TYR A 101 -7.55 -14.49 -1.12
C TYR A 101 -8.39 -13.24 -0.88
N GLY A 102 -8.77 -13.02 0.37
CA GLY A 102 -9.20 -11.73 0.91
C GLY A 102 -8.02 -11.05 1.60
N ILE A 103 -8.00 -9.72 1.60
CA ILE A 103 -6.96 -8.92 2.25
C ILE A 103 -7.59 -7.85 3.12
N GLY A 104 -7.06 -7.70 4.34
CA GLY A 104 -7.38 -6.60 5.24
C GLY A 104 -6.09 -6.00 5.79
N GLN A 105 -5.95 -4.67 5.69
CA GLN A 105 -4.76 -3.96 6.15
C GLN A 105 -5.14 -2.66 6.84
N ILE A 106 -4.26 -2.22 7.73
CA ILE A 106 -4.32 -0.91 8.38
C ILE A 106 -2.95 -0.24 8.28
N GLY A 107 -2.93 1.07 8.36
CA GLY A 107 -1.67 1.81 8.36
C GLY A 107 -1.85 3.29 8.19
N LEU A 108 -0.83 3.92 7.61
CA LEU A 108 -0.78 5.34 7.34
C LEU A 108 -0.53 5.60 5.86
N ASN A 109 -1.19 6.61 5.34
CA ASN A 109 -0.84 7.24 4.06
C ASN A 109 -0.23 8.61 4.34
N PHE A 110 0.95 8.83 3.81
CA PHE A 110 1.62 10.13 3.83
C PHE A 110 1.34 10.82 2.52
N PHE A 111 0.60 11.91 2.58
CA PHE A 111 0.25 12.74 1.43
C PHE A 111 1.24 13.89 1.31
N SER A 112 1.63 14.21 0.09
CA SER A 112 2.45 15.38 -0.23
C SER A 112 1.83 16.12 -1.41
N THR A 113 1.58 17.41 -1.20
CA THR A 113 1.14 18.33 -2.24
C THR A 113 2.23 19.35 -2.46
N THR A 114 2.69 19.49 -3.70
CA THR A 114 3.68 20.51 -4.07
C THR A 114 3.04 21.45 -5.09
N VAL A 115 3.09 22.74 -4.80
CA VAL A 115 2.61 23.79 -5.70
C VAL A 115 3.81 24.58 -6.21
N GLU A 116 4.02 24.56 -7.52
CA GLU A 116 5.04 25.37 -8.16
C GLU A 116 4.51 26.80 -8.44
N ILE A 117 5.24 27.79 -7.95
CA ILE A 117 4.96 29.20 -8.18
C ILE A 117 5.77 29.65 -9.39
N PRO A 118 5.13 29.97 -10.54
CA PRO A 118 5.87 30.38 -11.73
C PRO A 118 6.61 31.70 -11.52
N GLN A 119 7.78 31.80 -12.14
CA GLN A 119 8.50 33.09 -12.20
C GLN A 119 7.82 34.04 -13.18
N VAL A 120 7.48 35.22 -12.70
CA VAL A 120 6.95 36.31 -13.55
C VAL A 120 7.99 37.41 -13.63
N PHE A 121 8.48 37.74 -14.84
CA PHE A 121 9.49 38.76 -15.11
C PHE A 121 10.81 38.64 -14.31
N GLY A 122 11.25 37.38 -13.98
CA GLY A 122 12.48 37.17 -13.21
C GLY A 122 12.35 37.44 -11.71
N TYR A 123 11.16 37.72 -11.21
CA TYR A 123 10.85 37.88 -9.79
C TYR A 123 9.86 36.77 -9.35
N GLY A 124 10.07 36.23 -8.17
CA GLY A 124 9.31 35.10 -7.66
C GLY A 124 9.84 33.79 -8.25
N GLY A 125 9.20 32.74 -7.96
CA GLY A 125 9.61 31.36 -8.25
C GLY A 125 9.98 30.68 -6.97
N GLY A 126 9.37 29.52 -6.74
CA GLY A 126 9.55 28.69 -5.57
C GLY A 126 8.56 27.56 -5.59
N SER A 127 8.75 26.60 -4.73
CA SER A 127 7.76 25.56 -4.47
C SER A 127 7.34 25.62 -3.00
N VAL A 128 6.06 25.42 -2.76
CA VAL A 128 5.50 25.24 -1.41
C VAL A 128 5.02 23.81 -1.33
N SER A 129 5.56 23.04 -0.37
CA SER A 129 5.15 21.65 -0.13
C SER A 129 4.47 21.55 1.23
N GLU A 130 3.31 20.92 1.24
CA GLU A 130 2.57 20.57 2.44
C GLU A 130 2.46 19.05 2.53
N SER A 131 2.61 18.49 3.74
CA SER A 131 2.53 17.06 3.99
C SER A 131 1.55 16.77 5.11
N SER A 132 0.72 15.76 4.91
CA SER A 132 -0.17 15.23 5.94
C SER A 132 -0.07 13.72 6.04
N SER A 133 -0.52 13.16 7.15
CA SER A 133 -0.59 11.71 7.33
C SER A 133 -1.97 11.32 7.81
N GLU A 134 -2.58 10.36 7.14
CA GLU A 134 -3.93 9.90 7.40
C GLU A 134 -3.96 8.41 7.71
N PHE A 135 -4.79 8.02 8.68
CA PHE A 135 -5.04 6.61 8.97
C PHE A 135 -5.81 5.97 7.81
N THR A 136 -5.42 4.75 7.48
CA THR A 136 -5.99 4.01 6.36
C THR A 136 -6.42 2.63 6.80
N LEU A 137 -7.64 2.26 6.42
CA LEU A 137 -8.17 0.89 6.45
C LEU A 137 -8.32 0.40 5.01
N VAL A 138 -7.74 -0.76 4.71
CA VAL A 138 -7.81 -1.38 3.38
C VAL A 138 -8.53 -2.70 3.47
N LEU A 139 -9.51 -2.89 2.61
CA LEU A 139 -10.23 -4.15 2.42
C LEU A 139 -10.25 -4.51 0.94
N GLY A 140 -10.06 -5.77 0.63
CA GLY A 140 -10.08 -6.20 -0.76
C GLY A 140 -9.94 -7.69 -0.96
N ALA A 141 -9.74 -8.05 -2.21
CA ALA A 141 -9.53 -9.42 -2.64
C ALA A 141 -8.48 -9.48 -3.76
N GLY A 142 -7.89 -10.65 -3.94
CA GLY A 142 -6.92 -10.86 -4.99
C GLY A 142 -6.77 -12.31 -5.37
N TYR A 143 -5.88 -12.50 -6.32
CA TYR A 143 -5.56 -13.79 -6.88
C TYR A 143 -4.05 -13.91 -7.10
N GLU A 144 -3.48 -15.00 -6.61
CA GLU A 144 -2.08 -15.36 -6.84
C GLU A 144 -1.97 -16.51 -7.82
N LEU A 145 -1.31 -16.25 -8.94
CA LEU A 145 -1.03 -17.23 -9.99
C LEU A 145 0.40 -17.77 -9.81
N PRO A 146 0.59 -19.06 -9.48
CA PRO A 146 1.92 -19.65 -9.44
C PRO A 146 2.50 -19.78 -10.84
N ILE A 147 3.69 -19.23 -11.06
CA ILE A 147 4.44 -19.34 -12.32
C ILE A 147 5.51 -20.43 -12.20
N SER A 148 6.11 -20.55 -11.02
CA SER A 148 7.05 -21.62 -10.69
C SER A 148 6.94 -21.97 -9.21
N SER A 149 7.82 -22.84 -8.72
CA SER A 149 7.80 -23.30 -7.32
C SER A 149 7.88 -22.17 -6.29
N ASN A 150 8.52 -21.06 -6.63
CA ASN A 150 8.72 -19.92 -5.74
C ASN A 150 8.41 -18.56 -6.36
N VAL A 151 7.87 -18.50 -7.58
CA VAL A 151 7.50 -17.26 -8.27
C VAL A 151 6.00 -17.22 -8.52
N PHE A 152 5.37 -16.11 -8.16
CA PHE A 152 3.93 -15.90 -8.29
C PHE A 152 3.66 -14.53 -8.93
N LEU A 153 2.60 -14.47 -9.71
CA LEU A 153 1.96 -13.19 -10.08
C LEU A 153 0.82 -12.92 -9.08
N ASP A 154 0.72 -11.68 -8.63
CA ASP A 154 -0.28 -11.23 -7.66
C ASP A 154 -1.13 -10.12 -8.29
N PHE A 155 -2.43 -10.33 -8.31
CA PHE A 155 -3.43 -9.38 -8.79
C PHE A 155 -4.40 -9.08 -7.66
N SER A 156 -4.63 -7.82 -7.36
CA SER A 156 -5.59 -7.47 -6.30
C SER A 156 -6.37 -6.20 -6.61
N GLY A 157 -7.61 -6.19 -6.12
CA GLY A 157 -8.46 -5.01 -6.05
C GLY A 157 -8.76 -4.69 -4.59
N THR A 158 -8.48 -3.48 -4.17
CA THR A 158 -8.68 -3.03 -2.79
C THR A 158 -9.45 -1.72 -2.73
N PHE A 159 -10.25 -1.59 -1.71
CA PHE A 159 -10.91 -0.35 -1.33
C PHE A 159 -10.19 0.24 -0.11
N ASN A 160 -9.68 1.44 -0.25
CA ASN A 160 -8.95 2.15 0.78
C ASN A 160 -9.86 3.22 1.39
N LEU A 161 -10.16 3.02 2.66
CA LEU A 161 -10.90 3.95 3.50
C LEU A 161 -9.90 4.88 4.19
N ILE A 162 -9.84 6.12 3.73
CA ILE A 162 -8.99 7.18 4.26
C ILE A 162 -9.89 8.39 4.47
N SER A 163 -9.73 9.09 5.60
CA SER A 163 -10.53 10.29 5.91
C SER A 163 -10.54 11.23 4.74
N ASN A 164 -11.45 11.60 4.01
CA ASN A 164 -11.53 12.47 2.83
C ASN A 164 -10.78 12.03 1.55
N PHE A 165 -10.08 10.87 1.56
CA PHE A 165 -9.24 10.42 0.44
C PHE A 165 -9.53 8.98 0.01
N ASN A 166 -10.81 8.57 0.03
CA ASN A 166 -11.20 7.22 -0.36
C ASN A 166 -10.82 6.92 -1.82
N ASN A 167 -10.32 5.71 -2.05
CA ASN A 167 -9.96 5.29 -3.40
C ASN A 167 -10.08 3.77 -3.58
N ILE A 168 -10.21 3.34 -4.82
CA ILE A 168 -10.05 1.95 -5.23
C ILE A 168 -8.66 1.80 -5.83
N GLN A 169 -7.94 0.75 -5.42
CA GLN A 169 -6.65 0.43 -6.02
C GLN A 169 -6.71 -0.93 -6.72
N LEU A 170 -6.19 -0.97 -7.93
CA LEU A 170 -5.92 -2.17 -8.69
C LEU A 170 -4.40 -2.37 -8.73
N ARG A 171 -3.94 -3.53 -8.30
CA ARG A 171 -2.51 -3.87 -8.28
C ARG A 171 -2.24 -5.12 -9.11
N ALA A 172 -1.15 -5.07 -9.85
CA ALA A 172 -0.57 -6.22 -10.54
C ALA A 172 0.92 -6.27 -10.24
N GLY A 173 1.43 -7.42 -9.81
CA GLY A 173 2.83 -7.54 -9.42
C GLY A 173 3.35 -8.97 -9.47
N GLY A 174 4.63 -9.09 -9.15
CA GLY A 174 5.29 -10.38 -8.96
C GLY A 174 5.81 -10.52 -7.55
N LYS A 175 5.86 -11.75 -7.03
CA LYS A 175 6.51 -12.07 -5.77
C LYS A 175 7.35 -13.33 -5.86
N ILE A 176 8.38 -13.38 -5.03
CA ILE A 176 9.32 -14.49 -4.94
C ILE A 176 9.32 -14.99 -3.50
N GLY A 177 9.04 -16.29 -3.33
CA GLY A 177 9.22 -17.01 -2.08
C GLY A 177 10.71 -17.21 -1.76
N LEU A 178 11.06 -16.97 -0.50
CA LEU A 178 12.42 -17.08 0.04
C LEU A 178 12.65 -18.41 0.74
#